data_a2d2b08583f6b70f899ee5ed05143bc0
#
_entry.id   a2d2b08583f6b70f899ee5ed05143bc0
#
_cell.length_a   1.000
_cell.length_b   1.000
_cell.length_c   1.000
_cell.angle_alpha   90.00
_cell.angle_beta   90.00
_cell.angle_gamma   90.00
#
_symmetry.space_group_name_H-M   'P 1'
#
loop_
_entity.id
_entity.type
_entity.pdbx_description
1 polymer ?
#
loop_
_entity_poly.entity_id
_entity_poly.type
_entity_poly.pdbx_seq_one_letter_code
_entity_poly.pdbx_strand_id
1 'polypeptide(L)'
;MEEVIKVNNLYKLYKVGDEIVHALDGVDFTVRRGEFCAIVGTSGSGKSTLLNMLAGLERPTRGSIVIGGQKIEHLSEEELVAFRREKVGFIFQSFHLLGTLNAVENVALPLSFRGEARQQRMKKAEAMIKPVSYTHLRAHETCADL
;
A
#
# COMPACT_ATOMS: atom_id res chain seq x y z
N MET A 1 -8.95 -24.12 -2.75
CA MET A 1 -8.92 -22.66 -3.04
C MET A 1 -7.48 -22.20 -2.95
N GLU A 2 -7.04 -21.40 -3.90
CA GLU A 2 -5.65 -20.91 -4.00
C GLU A 2 -5.34 -19.92 -2.85
N GLU A 3 -4.25 -20.19 -2.10
CA GLU A 3 -3.73 -19.27 -1.09
C GLU A 3 -3.00 -18.12 -1.81
N VAL A 4 -3.43 -16.88 -1.56
CA VAL A 4 -2.83 -15.68 -2.16
C VAL A 4 -1.84 -15.02 -1.21
N ILE A 5 -2.16 -15.00 0.09
CA ILE A 5 -1.28 -14.49 1.13
C ILE A 5 -1.14 -15.56 2.20
N LYS A 6 0.09 -15.82 2.60
CA LYS A 6 0.41 -16.68 3.74
C LYS A 6 1.46 -15.99 4.60
N VAL A 7 1.12 -15.81 5.87
CA VAL A 7 1.98 -15.21 6.89
C VAL A 7 2.28 -16.29 7.92
N ASN A 8 3.56 -16.49 8.22
CA ASN A 8 3.96 -17.50 9.20
C ASN A 8 4.90 -16.87 10.22
N ASN A 9 4.51 -17.01 11.49
CA ASN A 9 5.29 -16.66 12.68
C ASN A 9 5.95 -15.27 12.55
N LEU A 10 5.13 -14.27 12.19
CA LEU A 10 5.60 -12.94 11.81
C LEU A 10 5.85 -12.07 13.03
N TYR A 11 7.07 -11.55 13.15
CA TYR A 11 7.49 -10.63 14.20
C TYR A 11 7.97 -9.31 13.62
N LYS A 12 7.63 -8.23 14.30
CA LYS A 12 8.21 -6.93 14.07
C LYS A 12 8.57 -6.26 15.37
N LEU A 13 9.84 -6.00 15.54
CA LEU A 13 10.43 -5.34 16.70
C LEU A 13 10.98 -3.99 16.30
N TYR A 14 10.69 -2.97 17.07
CA TYR A 14 11.30 -1.65 16.94
C TYR A 14 12.13 -1.34 18.20
N LYS A 15 13.33 -0.81 17.98
CA LYS A 15 14.13 -0.27 19.07
C LYS A 15 13.83 1.21 19.23
N VAL A 16 13.30 1.60 20.40
CA VAL A 16 12.96 2.99 20.73
C VAL A 16 13.77 3.37 21.98
N GLY A 17 14.89 4.05 21.77
CA GLY A 17 15.88 4.26 22.85
C GLY A 17 16.45 2.93 23.33
N ASP A 18 16.32 2.65 24.63
CA ASP A 18 16.75 1.39 25.25
C ASP A 18 15.64 0.32 25.31
N GLU A 19 14.44 0.64 24.90
CA GLU A 19 13.29 -0.27 24.92
C GLU A 19 13.09 -0.97 23.58
N ILE A 20 12.56 -2.20 23.63
CA ILE A 20 12.12 -2.97 22.45
C ILE A 20 10.60 -3.03 22.44
N VAL A 21 10.01 -2.44 21.41
CA VAL A 21 8.56 -2.46 21.18
C VAL A 21 8.24 -3.62 20.24
N HIS A 22 7.39 -4.54 20.70
CA HIS A 22 6.85 -5.64 19.90
C HIS A 22 5.61 -5.14 19.13
N ALA A 23 5.79 -4.70 17.90
CA ALA A 23 4.68 -4.26 17.07
C ALA A 23 3.88 -5.43 16.51
N LEU A 24 4.56 -6.56 16.22
CA LEU A 24 3.95 -7.85 15.90
C LEU A 24 4.68 -8.96 16.67
N ASP A 25 3.93 -9.91 17.19
CA ASP A 25 4.44 -10.96 18.06
C ASP A 25 3.86 -12.34 17.67
N GLY A 26 4.48 -12.98 16.66
CA GLY A 26 4.14 -14.30 16.20
C GLY A 26 2.80 -14.39 15.46
N VAL A 27 2.55 -13.51 14.50
CA VAL A 27 1.28 -13.49 13.74
C VAL A 27 1.29 -14.53 12.64
N ASP A 28 0.23 -15.35 12.60
CA ASP A 28 -0.03 -16.38 11.58
C ASP A 28 -1.41 -16.19 10.96
N PHE A 29 -1.50 -16.13 9.64
CA PHE A 29 -2.77 -16.21 8.92
C PHE A 29 -2.58 -16.50 7.44
N THR A 30 -3.67 -16.84 6.77
CA THR A 30 -3.73 -17.09 5.33
C THR A 30 -4.95 -16.42 4.75
N VAL A 31 -4.78 -15.78 3.56
CA VAL A 31 -5.87 -15.21 2.78
C VAL A 31 -5.94 -15.94 1.44
N ARG A 32 -7.15 -16.33 1.03
CA ARG A 32 -7.41 -17.05 -0.21
C ARG A 32 -7.87 -16.09 -1.31
N ARG A 33 -7.76 -16.54 -2.53
CA ARG A 33 -8.18 -15.78 -3.70
C ARG A 33 -9.66 -15.44 -3.63
N GLY A 34 -9.98 -14.14 -3.81
CA GLY A 34 -11.36 -13.62 -3.73
C GLY A 34 -11.88 -13.43 -2.30
N GLU A 35 -11.07 -13.67 -1.29
CA GLU A 35 -11.46 -13.47 0.10
C GLU A 35 -11.38 -11.99 0.48
N PHE A 36 -12.38 -11.54 1.24
CA PHE A 36 -12.38 -10.25 1.92
C PHE A 36 -11.99 -10.48 3.39
N CYS A 37 -10.84 -9.94 3.78
CA CYS A 37 -10.30 -10.09 5.13
C CYS A 37 -10.26 -8.73 5.84
N ALA A 38 -10.74 -8.66 7.08
CA ALA A 38 -10.67 -7.47 7.92
C ALA A 38 -9.72 -7.70 9.10
N ILE A 39 -8.76 -6.79 9.28
CA ILE A 39 -7.85 -6.75 10.43
C ILE A 39 -8.38 -5.72 11.42
N VAL A 40 -8.87 -6.20 12.57
CA VAL A 40 -9.45 -5.37 13.63
C VAL A 40 -8.59 -5.37 14.88
N GLY A 41 -8.63 -4.27 15.63
CA GLY A 41 -7.88 -4.11 16.88
C GLY A 41 -7.82 -2.64 17.31
N THR A 42 -7.39 -2.39 18.55
CA THR A 42 -7.22 -1.06 19.14
C THR A 42 -6.12 -0.25 18.43
N SER A 43 -6.04 1.03 18.68
CA SER A 43 -4.90 1.86 18.23
C SER A 43 -3.59 1.31 18.80
N GLY A 44 -2.53 1.29 18.00
CA GLY A 44 -1.22 0.76 18.42
C GLY A 44 -1.08 -0.78 18.36
N SER A 45 -2.12 -1.54 17.97
CA SER A 45 -2.07 -3.01 17.91
C SER A 45 -1.32 -3.60 16.70
N GLY A 46 -0.53 -2.81 15.98
CA GLY A 46 0.33 -3.31 14.89
C GLY A 46 -0.35 -3.46 13.51
N LYS A 47 -1.64 -3.09 13.34
CA LYS A 47 -2.37 -3.24 12.06
C LYS A 47 -1.67 -2.56 10.88
N SER A 48 -1.27 -1.31 11.05
CA SER A 48 -0.56 -0.55 10.00
C SER A 48 0.81 -1.15 9.71
N THR A 49 1.52 -1.61 10.73
CA THR A 49 2.79 -2.33 10.60
C THR A 49 2.61 -3.59 9.76
N LEU A 50 1.58 -4.38 10.06
CA LEU A 50 1.26 -5.59 9.29
C LEU A 50 0.96 -5.26 7.83
N LEU A 51 0.11 -4.26 7.56
CA LEU A 51 -0.21 -3.83 6.20
C LEU A 51 1.02 -3.33 5.44
N ASN A 52 1.90 -2.57 6.08
CA ASN A 52 3.15 -2.11 5.48
C ASN A 52 4.06 -3.28 5.10
N MET A 53 4.14 -4.31 5.95
CA MET A 53 4.93 -5.50 5.63
C MET A 53 4.32 -6.32 4.50
N LEU A 54 2.99 -6.48 4.45
CA LEU A 54 2.29 -7.13 3.33
C LEU A 54 2.49 -6.38 2.01
N ALA A 55 2.57 -5.06 2.07
CA ALA A 55 2.86 -4.23 0.90
C ALA A 55 4.35 -4.24 0.50
N GLY A 56 5.24 -4.90 1.27
CA GLY A 56 6.68 -4.84 1.04
C GLY A 56 7.29 -3.45 1.24
N LEU A 57 6.65 -2.61 2.06
CA LEU A 57 7.17 -1.30 2.46
C LEU A 57 8.10 -1.42 3.66
N GLU A 58 7.97 -2.51 4.41
CA GLU A 58 8.74 -2.77 5.61
C GLU A 58 9.08 -4.26 5.73
N ARG A 59 10.30 -4.56 6.18
CA ARG A 59 10.75 -5.94 6.34
C ARG A 59 10.39 -6.47 7.73
N PRO A 60 10.03 -7.76 7.86
CA PRO A 60 9.84 -8.41 9.15
C PRO A 60 11.17 -8.54 9.91
N THR A 61 11.11 -8.59 11.24
CA THR A 61 12.26 -8.95 12.08
C THR A 61 12.47 -10.46 12.05
N ARG A 62 11.38 -11.24 12.04
CA ARG A 62 11.37 -12.71 11.91
C ARG A 62 10.09 -13.15 11.24
N GLY A 63 10.07 -14.40 10.78
CA GLY A 63 8.93 -15.02 10.12
C GLY A 63 8.99 -14.83 8.62
N SER A 64 7.91 -15.20 7.94
CA SER A 64 7.85 -15.15 6.48
C SER A 64 6.50 -14.66 5.99
N ILE A 65 6.54 -14.00 4.83
CA ILE A 65 5.36 -13.52 4.12
C ILE A 65 5.45 -14.03 2.68
N VAL A 66 4.49 -14.85 2.29
CA VAL A 66 4.37 -15.36 0.93
C VAL A 66 3.15 -14.73 0.27
N ILE A 67 3.33 -14.07 -0.86
CA ILE A 67 2.25 -13.46 -1.64
C ILE A 67 2.34 -13.94 -3.07
N GLY A 68 1.27 -14.56 -3.59
CA GLY A 68 1.24 -15.14 -4.92
C GLY A 68 2.36 -16.16 -5.17
N GLY A 69 2.71 -16.95 -4.14
CA GLY A 69 3.79 -17.94 -4.18
C GLY A 69 5.21 -17.38 -4.00
N GLN A 70 5.37 -16.07 -3.87
CA GLN A 70 6.67 -15.40 -3.74
C GLN A 70 6.93 -14.95 -2.30
N LYS A 71 8.10 -15.29 -1.75
CA LYS A 71 8.56 -14.83 -0.42
C LYS A 71 9.07 -13.40 -0.53
N ILE A 72 8.32 -12.44 0.03
CA ILE A 72 8.64 -11.02 -0.14
C ILE A 72 9.77 -10.54 0.76
N GLU A 73 10.04 -11.20 1.87
CA GLU A 73 11.14 -10.85 2.79
C GLU A 73 12.53 -11.05 2.19
N HIS A 74 12.65 -11.85 1.14
CA HIS A 74 13.93 -12.13 0.45
C HIS A 74 14.17 -11.28 -0.79
N LEU A 75 13.16 -10.51 -1.22
CA LEU A 75 13.27 -9.66 -2.40
C LEU A 75 14.24 -8.50 -2.16
N SER A 76 15.01 -8.15 -3.18
CA SER A 76 15.78 -6.90 -3.24
C SER A 76 14.85 -5.68 -3.29
N GLU A 77 15.36 -4.49 -3.09
CA GLU A 77 14.55 -3.27 -3.20
C GLU A 77 13.97 -3.08 -4.61
N GLU A 78 14.73 -3.42 -5.64
CA GLU A 78 14.28 -3.37 -7.04
C GLU A 78 13.13 -4.35 -7.31
N GLU A 79 13.27 -5.58 -6.81
CA GLU A 79 12.22 -6.61 -6.91
C GLU A 79 10.97 -6.22 -6.11
N LEU A 80 11.12 -5.58 -4.93
CA LEU A 80 10.00 -5.05 -4.15
C LEU A 80 9.28 -3.91 -4.89
N VAL A 81 9.99 -3.06 -5.64
CA VAL A 81 9.36 -2.05 -6.50
C VAL A 81 8.52 -2.71 -7.60
N ALA A 82 9.05 -3.73 -8.27
CA ALA A 82 8.32 -4.49 -9.29
C ALA A 82 7.10 -5.21 -8.69
N PHE A 83 7.28 -5.86 -7.54
CA PHE A 83 6.22 -6.53 -6.79
C PHE A 83 5.07 -5.57 -6.44
N ARG A 84 5.36 -4.41 -5.85
CA ARG A 84 4.35 -3.40 -5.51
C ARG A 84 3.59 -2.93 -6.75
N ARG A 85 4.32 -2.64 -7.83
CA ARG A 85 3.73 -2.16 -9.09
C ARG A 85 2.74 -3.16 -9.70
N GLU A 86 3.02 -4.47 -9.58
CA GLU A 86 2.28 -5.52 -10.28
C GLU A 86 1.25 -6.23 -9.40
N LYS A 87 1.53 -6.40 -8.12
CA LYS A 87 0.76 -7.29 -7.23
C LYS A 87 -0.01 -6.57 -6.14
N VAL A 88 0.33 -5.31 -5.82
CA VAL A 88 -0.24 -4.61 -4.67
C VAL A 88 -0.97 -3.34 -5.12
N GLY A 89 -2.21 -3.18 -4.64
CA GLY A 89 -2.90 -1.89 -4.59
C GLY A 89 -2.97 -1.43 -3.14
N PHE A 90 -2.38 -0.30 -2.79
CA PHE A 90 -2.33 0.20 -1.43
C PHE A 90 -3.11 1.50 -1.32
N ILE A 91 -4.02 1.58 -0.34
CA ILE A 91 -4.75 2.81 0.01
C ILE A 91 -4.23 3.28 1.36
N PHE A 92 -3.58 4.42 1.38
CA PHE A 92 -3.03 5.01 2.59
C PHE A 92 -4.10 5.72 3.42
N GLN A 93 -3.91 5.75 4.72
CA GLN A 93 -4.77 6.49 5.65
C GLN A 93 -4.70 8.01 5.40
N SER A 94 -3.52 8.53 5.06
CA SER A 94 -3.30 9.90 4.58
C SER A 94 -3.36 9.91 3.06
N PHE A 95 -3.87 10.97 2.47
CA PHE A 95 -4.08 11.03 1.01
C PHE A 95 -2.78 10.93 0.21
N HIS A 96 -1.64 11.32 0.78
CA HIS A 96 -0.31 11.34 0.14
C HIS A 96 -0.31 12.00 -1.25
N LEU A 97 -1.11 13.04 -1.40
CA LEU A 97 -1.18 13.81 -2.63
C LEU A 97 0.08 14.66 -2.77
N LEU A 98 0.63 14.69 -3.98
CA LEU A 98 1.70 15.62 -4.31
C LEU A 98 1.09 16.98 -4.60
N GLY A 99 1.37 17.98 -3.75
CA GLY A 99 0.81 19.32 -3.86
C GLY A 99 1.25 20.09 -5.13
N THR A 100 2.31 19.61 -5.79
CA THR A 100 2.78 20.15 -7.09
C THR A 100 1.99 19.62 -8.28
N LEU A 101 1.11 18.63 -8.08
CA LEU A 101 0.30 18.00 -9.11
C LEU A 101 -1.18 18.31 -8.87
N ASN A 102 -1.93 18.56 -9.93
CA ASN A 102 -3.38 18.67 -9.84
C ASN A 102 -4.05 17.31 -9.58
N ALA A 103 -5.37 17.30 -9.34
CA ALA A 103 -6.12 16.10 -8.99
C ALA A 103 -6.01 14.99 -10.06
N VAL A 104 -6.10 15.35 -11.34
CA VAL A 104 -6.00 14.39 -12.45
C VAL A 104 -4.58 13.81 -12.53
N GLU A 105 -3.57 14.63 -12.34
CA GLU A 105 -2.16 14.21 -12.36
C GLU A 105 -1.84 13.27 -11.18
N ASN A 106 -2.36 13.56 -9.97
CA ASN A 106 -2.23 12.67 -8.82
C ASN A 106 -2.86 11.29 -9.09
N VAL A 107 -4.05 11.25 -9.67
CA VAL A 107 -4.73 9.98 -10.05
C VAL A 107 -3.99 9.28 -11.20
N ALA A 108 -3.37 10.02 -12.11
CA ALA A 108 -2.59 9.46 -13.20
C ALA A 108 -1.21 8.95 -12.79
N LEU A 109 -0.69 9.36 -11.62
CA LEU A 109 0.67 9.07 -11.18
C LEU A 109 0.99 7.56 -11.11
N PRO A 110 0.16 6.68 -10.52
CA PRO A 110 0.42 5.24 -10.51
C PRO A 110 0.52 4.61 -11.91
N LEU A 111 -0.23 5.13 -12.87
CA LEU A 111 -0.17 4.68 -14.27
C LEU A 111 1.14 5.10 -14.96
N SER A 112 1.71 6.25 -14.51
CA SER A 112 3.04 6.69 -14.95
C SER A 112 4.12 5.68 -14.56
N PHE A 113 4.08 5.16 -13.35
CA PHE A 113 5.03 4.13 -12.87
C PHE A 113 4.87 2.79 -13.58
N ARG A 114 3.70 2.53 -14.18
CA ARG A 114 3.45 1.38 -15.05
C ARG A 114 3.93 1.58 -16.49
N GLY A 115 4.48 2.75 -16.82
CA GLY A 115 4.98 3.08 -18.16
C GLY A 115 3.89 3.46 -19.16
N GLU A 116 2.66 3.77 -18.71
CA GLU A 116 1.59 4.21 -19.63
C GLU A 116 1.90 5.59 -20.22
N ALA A 117 1.65 5.74 -21.53
CA ALA A 117 1.80 7.01 -22.24
C ALA A 117 0.94 8.10 -21.61
N ARG A 118 1.47 9.34 -21.54
CA ARG A 118 0.82 10.49 -20.88
C ARG A 118 -0.63 10.68 -21.31
N GLN A 119 -0.90 10.64 -22.60
CA GLN A 119 -2.25 10.86 -23.13
C GLN A 119 -3.24 9.80 -22.63
N GLN A 120 -2.83 8.54 -22.59
CA GLN A 120 -3.69 7.43 -22.14
C GLN A 120 -3.95 7.48 -20.64
N ARG A 121 -2.91 7.73 -19.82
CA ARG A 121 -3.07 7.79 -18.35
C ARG A 121 -3.92 8.98 -17.93
N MET A 122 -3.78 10.14 -18.56
CA MET A 122 -4.62 11.31 -18.28
C MET A 122 -6.09 11.04 -18.60
N LYS A 123 -6.40 10.46 -19.78
CA LYS A 123 -7.76 10.07 -20.14
C LYS A 123 -8.38 9.07 -19.16
N LYS A 124 -7.59 8.09 -18.69
CA LYS A 124 -8.06 7.12 -17.66
C LYS A 124 -8.32 7.82 -16.31
N ALA A 125 -7.43 8.71 -15.89
CA ALA A 125 -7.56 9.45 -14.65
C ALA A 125 -8.80 10.36 -14.66
N GLU A 126 -9.05 11.10 -15.74
CA GLU A 126 -10.26 11.92 -15.92
C GLU A 126 -11.53 11.06 -15.85
N ALA A 127 -11.54 9.88 -16.47
CA ALA A 127 -12.67 8.97 -16.43
C ALA A 127 -12.95 8.44 -15.00
N MET A 128 -11.89 8.25 -14.18
CA MET A 128 -12.01 7.84 -12.77
C MET A 128 -12.53 8.96 -11.86
N ILE A 129 -12.20 10.22 -12.15
CA ILE A 129 -12.61 11.36 -11.35
C ILE A 129 -14.05 11.78 -11.67
N LYS A 130 -14.51 11.59 -12.91
CA LYS A 130 -15.86 11.99 -13.36
C LYS A 130 -17.02 11.54 -12.45
N PRO A 131 -17.04 10.30 -11.91
CA PRO A 131 -18.11 9.87 -11.00
C PRO A 131 -18.06 10.53 -9.63
N VAL A 132 -16.88 11.02 -9.22
CA VAL A 132 -16.66 11.70 -7.96
C VAL A 132 -16.84 13.18 -8.22
N SER A 133 -18.06 13.69 -8.05
CA SER A 133 -18.51 15.08 -8.13
C SER A 133 -17.43 16.13 -8.43
N TYR A 134 -17.17 16.40 -9.69
CA TYR A 134 -16.13 17.30 -10.20
C TYR A 134 -16.19 18.73 -9.62
N THR A 135 -17.37 19.14 -9.13
CA THR A 135 -17.62 20.45 -8.52
C THR A 135 -16.88 20.64 -7.17
N HIS A 136 -16.70 19.60 -6.40
CA HIS A 136 -15.96 19.69 -5.13
C HIS A 136 -14.44 19.66 -5.29
N LEU A 137 -13.92 18.97 -6.31
CA LEU A 137 -12.48 18.89 -6.53
C LEU A 137 -11.89 20.19 -7.10
N ARG A 138 -12.63 20.92 -7.91
CA ARG A 138 -12.20 22.24 -8.44
C ARG A 138 -12.15 23.32 -7.35
N ALA A 139 -13.01 23.25 -6.34
CA ALA A 139 -13.00 24.21 -5.24
C ALA A 139 -11.76 24.10 -4.34
N HIS A 140 -11.06 22.95 -4.36
CA HIS A 140 -9.81 22.74 -3.60
C HIS A 140 -8.54 23.04 -4.40
N GLU A 141 -8.61 23.16 -5.72
CA GLU A 141 -7.45 23.59 -6.54
C GLU A 141 -7.03 25.03 -6.25
N THR A 142 -7.94 25.87 -5.73
CA THR A 142 -7.65 27.27 -5.37
C THR A 142 -6.99 27.44 -3.99
N CYS A 143 -6.90 26.39 -3.18
CA CYS A 143 -6.22 26.44 -1.88
C CYS A 143 -4.73 26.12 -1.93
N ALA A 144 -4.19 25.74 -3.08
CA ALA A 144 -2.76 25.52 -3.29
C ALA A 144 -1.99 26.77 -3.73
N ASP A 145 -2.69 27.90 -3.92
CA ASP A 145 -2.12 29.18 -4.34
C ASP A 145 -2.03 30.21 -3.19
N LEU A 146 -1.96 29.75 -1.92
CA LEU A 146 -1.71 30.62 -0.75
C LEU A 146 -0.45 30.20 -0.02
#